data_03c5417766945ddfbd25bbb9b99f0a72
#
_entry.id   03c5417766945ddfbd25bbb9b99f0a72
#
_cell.length_a   1.000
_cell.length_b   1.000
_cell.length_c   1.000
_cell.angle_alpha   90.00
_cell.angle_beta   90.00
_cell.angle_gamma   90.00
#
_symmetry.space_group_name_H-M   'P 1'
#
loop_
_entity.id
_entity.type
_entity.pdbx_description
1 polymer ?
#
loop_
_entity_poly.entity_id
_entity_poly.type
_entity_poly.pdbx_seq_one_letter_code
_entity_poly.pdbx_strand_id
1 'polypeptide(L)'
;IWLEENNLTKSEQNKNLLIKVLNISRITDSISGLLCLRCRVSLAIYKSISYLYQTHKSQHEVDYLKMMQLVLDDQGQRKLREVGDTIFKRKFREIKFNWNNISKVDKYSLRPFSAFVIVDFNPELSNIDTWTSHKVKSNKELKSYLRFHGVQLQSAWSLLSEQSQKRIKEAWLLYGDSSIT
;
A
#
# COMPACT_ATOMS: atom_id res chain seq x y z
N ILE A 1 15.99 -16.31 -15.06
CA ILE A 1 16.60 -15.46 -16.11
C ILE A 1 17.21 -14.21 -15.48
N TRP A 2 16.46 -13.15 -15.11
CA TRP A 2 17.04 -11.89 -14.58
C TRP A 2 17.80 -12.08 -13.25
N LEU A 3 17.32 -12.92 -12.35
CA LEU A 3 17.98 -13.22 -11.07
C LEU A 3 19.29 -13.97 -11.32
N GLU A 4 19.33 -14.90 -12.26
CA GLU A 4 20.52 -15.68 -12.65
C GLU A 4 21.56 -14.80 -13.32
N GLU A 5 21.13 -13.92 -14.25
CA GLU A 5 22.00 -12.94 -14.91
C GLU A 5 22.72 -12.00 -13.92
N ASN A 6 22.12 -11.75 -12.74
CA ASN A 6 22.68 -10.92 -11.68
C ASN A 6 23.31 -11.75 -10.54
N ASN A 7 23.59 -13.04 -10.76
CA ASN A 7 24.20 -13.95 -9.78
C ASN A 7 23.42 -14.05 -8.44
N LEU A 8 22.09 -13.93 -8.51
CA LEU A 8 21.21 -14.01 -7.35
C LEU A 8 20.65 -15.43 -7.21
N THR A 9 21.09 -16.16 -6.21
CA THR A 9 20.70 -17.54 -5.97
C THR A 9 19.48 -17.65 -5.04
N LYS A 10 18.67 -18.71 -5.26
CA LYS A 10 17.51 -19.01 -4.39
C LYS A 10 17.89 -19.38 -2.94
N SER A 11 19.18 -19.67 -2.68
CA SER A 11 19.68 -20.09 -1.37
C SER A 11 19.90 -18.93 -0.41
N GLU A 12 19.88 -17.67 -0.89
CA GLU A 12 20.00 -16.52 0.00
C GLU A 12 18.73 -16.31 0.81
N GLN A 13 18.90 -15.97 2.11
CA GLN A 13 17.76 -15.61 2.94
C GLN A 13 16.92 -14.53 2.25
N ASN A 14 15.60 -14.70 2.20
CA ASN A 14 14.67 -13.85 1.46
C ASN A 14 14.86 -12.33 1.67
N LYS A 15 15.38 -11.92 2.84
CA LYS A 15 15.66 -10.52 3.14
C LYS A 15 16.85 -9.99 2.36
N ASN A 16 17.96 -10.73 2.33
CA ASN A 16 19.19 -10.31 1.65
C ASN A 16 18.99 -10.28 0.12
N LEU A 17 18.28 -11.28 -0.42
CA LEU A 17 17.91 -11.32 -1.83
C LEU A 17 17.08 -10.10 -2.22
N LEU A 18 16.09 -9.74 -1.41
CA LEU A 18 15.23 -8.59 -1.67
C LEU A 18 16.02 -7.27 -1.68
N ILE A 19 16.95 -7.09 -0.73
CA ILE A 19 17.82 -5.90 -0.67
C ILE A 19 18.72 -5.82 -1.91
N LYS A 20 19.32 -6.93 -2.32
CA LYS A 20 20.14 -6.99 -3.54
C LYS A 20 19.32 -6.66 -4.79
N VAL A 21 18.15 -7.27 -4.96
CA VAL A 21 17.24 -6.98 -6.09
C VAL A 21 16.86 -5.51 -6.11
N LEU A 22 16.54 -4.93 -4.96
CA LEU A 22 16.19 -3.52 -4.84
C LEU A 22 17.36 -2.60 -5.24
N ASN A 23 18.56 -2.85 -4.72
CA ASN A 23 19.74 -2.03 -4.99
C ASN A 23 20.19 -2.14 -6.44
N ILE A 24 20.29 -3.36 -6.98
CA ILE A 24 20.65 -3.57 -8.38
C ILE A 24 19.64 -2.92 -9.31
N SER A 25 18.34 -3.13 -9.08
CA SER A 25 17.32 -2.56 -9.94
C SER A 25 17.25 -1.03 -9.88
N ARG A 26 17.57 -0.41 -8.75
CA ARG A 26 17.70 1.07 -8.64
C ARG A 26 18.91 1.61 -9.39
N ILE A 27 20.09 0.97 -9.23
CA ILE A 27 21.35 1.40 -9.86
C ILE A 27 21.26 1.24 -11.39
N THR A 28 20.75 0.11 -11.87
CA THR A 28 20.70 -0.22 -13.30
C THR A 28 19.45 0.30 -14.00
N ASP A 29 18.52 0.96 -13.29
CA ASP A 29 17.18 1.34 -13.78
C ASP A 29 16.44 0.15 -14.45
N SER A 30 16.64 -1.06 -13.92
CA SER A 30 16.18 -2.30 -14.51
C SER A 30 14.66 -2.45 -14.40
N ILE A 31 14.00 -2.55 -15.56
CA ILE A 31 12.56 -2.83 -15.63
C ILE A 31 12.27 -4.23 -15.08
N SER A 32 13.10 -5.23 -15.39
CA SER A 32 12.91 -6.62 -14.94
C SER A 32 13.03 -6.75 -13.42
N GLY A 33 14.03 -6.09 -12.82
CA GLY A 33 14.17 -6.04 -11.37
C GLY A 33 13.00 -5.35 -10.68
N LEU A 34 12.53 -4.25 -11.24
CA LEU A 34 11.36 -3.55 -10.75
C LEU A 34 10.08 -4.40 -10.85
N LEU A 35 9.89 -5.14 -11.94
CA LEU A 35 8.76 -6.07 -12.10
C LEU A 35 8.83 -7.24 -11.10
N CYS A 36 10.03 -7.75 -10.81
CA CYS A 36 10.23 -8.76 -9.78
C CYS A 36 9.80 -8.25 -8.39
N LEU A 37 10.20 -7.04 -8.00
CA LEU A 37 9.76 -6.39 -6.77
C LEU A 37 8.24 -6.18 -6.75
N ARG A 38 7.67 -5.78 -7.87
CA ARG A 38 6.23 -5.59 -8.03
C ARG A 38 5.45 -6.90 -7.78
N CYS A 39 5.90 -8.01 -8.35
CA CYS A 39 5.31 -9.33 -8.09
C CYS A 39 5.40 -9.68 -6.60
N ARG A 40 6.54 -9.42 -5.96
CA ARG A 40 6.74 -9.69 -4.53
C ARG A 40 5.81 -8.84 -3.66
N VAL A 41 5.64 -7.56 -3.97
CA VAL A 41 4.71 -6.65 -3.28
C VAL A 41 3.26 -7.07 -3.53
N SER A 42 2.90 -7.46 -4.75
CA SER A 42 1.53 -7.93 -5.06
C SER A 42 1.15 -9.15 -4.23
N LEU A 43 2.10 -10.09 -4.01
CA LEU A 43 1.89 -11.23 -3.12
C LEU A 43 1.68 -10.78 -1.66
N ALA A 44 2.42 -9.79 -1.19
CA ALA A 44 2.25 -9.25 0.16
C ALA A 44 0.92 -8.51 0.32
N ILE A 45 0.47 -7.78 -0.71
CA ILE A 45 -0.86 -7.15 -0.77
C ILE A 45 -1.94 -8.23 -0.67
N TYR A 46 -1.84 -9.28 -1.51
CA TYR A 46 -2.77 -10.40 -1.50
C TYR A 46 -2.90 -11.01 -0.10
N LYS A 47 -1.79 -11.33 0.57
CA LYS A 47 -1.78 -11.87 1.92
C LYS A 47 -2.45 -10.93 2.93
N SER A 48 -2.18 -9.62 2.82
CA SER A 48 -2.73 -8.61 3.71
C SER A 48 -4.25 -8.48 3.56
N ILE A 49 -4.75 -8.46 2.32
CA ILE A 49 -6.19 -8.41 2.04
C ILE A 49 -6.88 -9.71 2.49
N SER A 50 -6.27 -10.87 2.20
CA SER A 50 -6.81 -12.17 2.64
C SER A 50 -6.94 -12.23 4.16
N TYR A 51 -5.95 -11.74 4.89
CA TYR A 51 -6.00 -11.66 6.34
C TYR A 51 -7.14 -10.74 6.83
N LEU A 52 -7.25 -9.53 6.28
CA LEU A 52 -8.31 -8.60 6.63
C LEU A 52 -9.70 -9.18 6.35
N TYR A 53 -9.87 -9.79 5.18
CA TYR A 53 -11.14 -10.45 4.84
C TYR A 53 -11.49 -11.57 5.82
N GLN A 54 -10.55 -12.48 6.10
CA GLN A 54 -10.80 -13.60 7.03
C GLN A 54 -11.14 -13.10 8.44
N THR A 55 -10.52 -12.01 8.88
CA THR A 55 -10.77 -11.42 10.20
C THR A 55 -12.18 -10.83 10.32
N HIS A 56 -12.71 -10.25 9.25
CA HIS A 56 -13.94 -9.45 9.33
C HIS A 56 -15.17 -10.07 8.67
N LYS A 57 -15.01 -11.08 7.81
CA LYS A 57 -16.10 -11.68 7.02
C LYS A 57 -17.24 -12.29 7.87
N SER A 58 -16.98 -12.70 9.11
CA SER A 58 -17.99 -13.29 9.99
C SER A 58 -18.91 -12.27 10.66
N GLN A 59 -18.47 -11.02 10.76
CA GLN A 59 -19.20 -9.95 11.47
C GLN A 59 -19.66 -8.84 10.55
N HIS A 60 -19.10 -8.74 9.35
CA HIS A 60 -19.33 -7.64 8.41
C HIS A 60 -19.50 -8.18 6.99
N GLU A 61 -20.41 -7.58 6.24
CA GLU A 61 -20.65 -7.90 4.82
C GLU A 61 -19.58 -7.30 3.92
N VAL A 62 -18.35 -7.84 3.99
CA VAL A 62 -17.23 -7.40 3.15
C VAL A 62 -17.02 -8.35 1.98
N ASP A 63 -16.81 -7.80 0.80
CA ASP A 63 -16.53 -8.55 -0.43
C ASP A 63 -15.01 -8.61 -0.66
N TYR A 64 -14.46 -9.82 -0.72
CA TYR A 64 -13.06 -10.07 -0.98
C TYR A 64 -12.57 -9.52 -2.32
N LEU A 65 -13.34 -9.74 -3.39
CA LEU A 65 -12.96 -9.27 -4.72
C LEU A 65 -12.94 -7.75 -4.78
N LYS A 66 -13.91 -7.10 -4.14
CA LYS A 66 -13.95 -5.64 -4.06
C LYS A 66 -12.75 -5.08 -3.29
N MET A 67 -12.39 -5.68 -2.15
CA MET A 67 -11.19 -5.30 -1.39
C MET A 67 -9.92 -5.45 -2.24
N MET A 68 -9.81 -6.54 -3.00
CA MET A 68 -8.69 -6.77 -3.92
C MET A 68 -8.62 -5.71 -5.02
N GLN A 69 -9.74 -5.39 -5.65
CA GLN A 69 -9.82 -4.38 -6.73
C GLN A 69 -9.40 -2.98 -6.27
N LEU A 70 -9.70 -2.60 -5.02
CA LEU A 70 -9.36 -1.30 -4.47
C LEU A 70 -7.84 -1.11 -4.23
N VAL A 71 -7.10 -2.20 -4.14
CA VAL A 71 -5.66 -2.18 -3.80
C VAL A 71 -4.79 -2.77 -4.90
N LEU A 72 -5.24 -3.85 -5.55
CA LEU A 72 -4.59 -4.43 -6.73
C LEU A 72 -5.24 -3.87 -8.01
N ASP A 73 -5.12 -2.56 -8.18
CA ASP A 73 -5.54 -1.85 -9.41
C ASP A 73 -4.57 -2.05 -10.58
N ASP A 74 -3.53 -2.83 -10.35
CA ASP A 74 -2.42 -3.03 -11.23
C ASP A 74 -2.68 -4.18 -12.22
N GLN A 75 -2.92 -3.82 -13.48
CA GLN A 75 -3.14 -4.77 -14.58
C GLN A 75 -1.83 -5.33 -15.18
N GLY A 76 -0.70 -5.24 -14.50
CA GLY A 76 0.59 -5.69 -15.02
C GLY A 76 1.18 -4.79 -16.11
N GLN A 77 0.70 -3.57 -16.25
CA GLN A 77 1.15 -2.65 -17.28
C GLN A 77 2.61 -2.25 -17.08
N ARG A 78 3.36 -2.18 -18.19
CA ARG A 78 4.74 -1.67 -18.24
C ARG A 78 4.82 -0.16 -18.43
N LYS A 79 3.68 0.52 -18.37
CA LYS A 79 3.55 1.96 -18.57
C LYS A 79 2.75 2.56 -17.43
N LEU A 80 3.11 3.77 -17.04
CA LEU A 80 2.38 4.59 -16.08
C LEU A 80 1.62 5.66 -16.84
N ARG A 81 0.49 6.11 -16.28
CA ARG A 81 -0.21 7.29 -16.78
C ARG A 81 0.15 8.47 -15.91
N GLU A 82 0.71 9.48 -16.51
CA GLU A 82 0.98 10.77 -15.89
C GLU A 82 -0.10 11.78 -16.30
N VAL A 83 -0.59 12.54 -15.34
CA VAL A 83 -1.54 13.63 -15.61
C VAL A 83 -0.75 14.89 -15.92
N GLY A 84 -0.78 15.34 -17.16
CA GLY A 84 -0.11 16.60 -17.56
C GLY A 84 -0.84 17.83 -17.01
N ASP A 85 -0.06 18.81 -16.57
CA ASP A 85 -0.50 20.11 -16.03
C ASP A 85 -1.07 21.03 -17.10
N THR A 86 -2.28 20.80 -17.54
CA THR A 86 -3.03 21.85 -18.23
C THR A 86 -4.36 22.06 -17.53
N ILE A 87 -4.57 23.27 -17.04
CA ILE A 87 -5.73 23.72 -16.26
C ILE A 87 -7.09 23.36 -16.90
N PHE A 88 -7.14 23.07 -18.19
CA PHE A 88 -8.37 22.81 -18.93
C PHE A 88 -8.43 21.50 -19.74
N LYS A 89 -7.32 20.77 -19.90
CA LYS A 89 -7.31 19.47 -20.61
C LYS A 89 -6.35 18.51 -19.91
N ARG A 90 -6.88 17.57 -19.15
CA ARG A 90 -6.11 16.45 -18.58
C ARG A 90 -5.58 15.60 -19.74
N LYS A 91 -4.37 15.88 -20.21
CA LYS A 91 -3.66 15.00 -21.13
C LYS A 91 -2.94 13.94 -20.32
N PHE A 92 -3.32 12.70 -20.51
CA PHE A 92 -2.58 11.57 -19.95
C PHE A 92 -1.37 11.28 -20.84
N ARG A 93 -0.19 11.30 -20.24
CA ARG A 93 1.04 10.86 -20.90
C ARG A 93 1.40 9.47 -20.38
N GLU A 94 1.64 8.54 -21.29
CA GLU A 94 2.19 7.24 -20.94
C GLU A 94 3.71 7.34 -20.77
N ILE A 95 4.22 6.92 -19.61
CA ILE A 95 5.64 6.83 -19.30
C ILE A 95 6.04 5.38 -19.02
N LYS A 96 7.30 5.03 -19.32
CA LYS A 96 7.82 3.69 -19.04
C LYS A 96 7.84 3.44 -17.53
N PHE A 97 7.53 2.21 -17.14
CA PHE A 97 7.61 1.76 -15.75
C PHE A 97 9.07 1.42 -15.40
N ASN A 98 9.84 2.40 -14.98
CA ASN A 98 11.22 2.27 -14.53
C ASN A 98 11.48 3.14 -13.29
N TRP A 99 12.64 2.96 -12.61
CA TRP A 99 12.95 3.67 -11.36
C TRP A 99 12.98 5.19 -11.54
N ASN A 100 13.58 5.66 -12.62
CA ASN A 100 13.68 7.10 -12.90
C ASN A 100 12.30 7.75 -13.04
N ASN A 101 11.34 7.04 -13.60
CA ASN A 101 10.00 7.54 -13.77
C ASN A 101 9.15 7.39 -12.51
N ILE A 102 9.15 6.20 -11.87
CA ILE A 102 8.32 5.97 -10.69
C ILE A 102 8.72 6.81 -9.48
N SER A 103 10.01 7.16 -9.34
CA SER A 103 10.49 8.03 -8.27
C SER A 103 10.11 9.50 -8.45
N LYS A 104 9.96 9.95 -9.71
CA LYS A 104 9.61 11.33 -10.07
C LYS A 104 8.10 11.56 -10.23
N VAL A 105 7.32 10.48 -10.25
CA VAL A 105 5.87 10.55 -10.46
C VAL A 105 5.21 11.25 -9.28
N ASP A 106 4.66 12.42 -9.52
CA ASP A 106 3.97 13.23 -8.52
C ASP A 106 2.68 12.54 -8.03
N LYS A 107 2.15 13.01 -6.88
CA LYS A 107 0.90 12.55 -6.26
C LYS A 107 -0.34 12.59 -7.17
N TYR A 108 -0.28 13.32 -8.27
CA TYR A 108 -1.35 13.44 -9.27
C TYR A 108 -1.31 12.38 -10.37
N SER A 109 -0.27 11.56 -10.43
CA SER A 109 -0.16 10.51 -11.42
C SER A 109 -0.90 9.26 -10.98
N LEU A 110 -1.51 8.57 -11.94
CA LEU A 110 -2.16 7.28 -11.73
C LEU A 110 -1.08 6.19 -11.59
N ARG A 111 -0.41 6.20 -10.45
CA ARG A 111 0.60 5.22 -10.10
C ARG A 111 -0.07 3.99 -9.47
N PRO A 112 0.23 2.77 -9.92
CA PRO A 112 -0.25 1.57 -9.26
C PRO A 112 0.15 1.53 -7.78
N PHE A 113 -0.71 1.02 -6.93
CA PHE A 113 -0.45 0.96 -5.49
C PHE A 113 0.82 0.18 -5.17
N SER A 114 1.10 -0.90 -5.92
CA SER A 114 2.34 -1.66 -5.80
C SER A 114 3.60 -0.82 -6.05
N ALA A 115 3.57 0.08 -7.03
CA ALA A 115 4.68 1.00 -7.29
C ALA A 115 4.87 2.01 -6.16
N PHE A 116 3.76 2.51 -5.59
CA PHE A 116 3.80 3.40 -4.43
C PHE A 116 4.45 2.72 -3.22
N VAL A 117 4.11 1.45 -2.96
CA VAL A 117 4.70 0.66 -1.86
C VAL A 117 6.21 0.47 -2.06
N ILE A 118 6.65 0.20 -3.31
CA ILE A 118 8.06 -0.05 -3.63
C ILE A 118 8.92 1.21 -3.48
N VAL A 119 8.42 2.36 -3.93
CA VAL A 119 9.20 3.62 -3.91
C VAL A 119 9.56 4.02 -2.50
N ASP A 120 8.60 3.93 -1.59
CA ASP A 120 8.78 4.34 -0.19
C ASP A 120 9.42 3.25 0.69
N PHE A 121 9.67 2.06 0.14
CA PHE A 121 10.18 0.94 0.93
C PHE A 121 11.66 1.12 1.29
N ASN A 122 11.95 1.04 2.59
CA ASN A 122 13.30 0.95 3.12
C ASN A 122 13.51 -0.42 3.80
N PRO A 123 14.36 -1.28 3.23
CA PRO A 123 14.60 -2.62 3.75
C PRO A 123 15.36 -2.66 5.09
N GLU A 124 16.03 -1.57 5.47
CA GLU A 124 16.73 -1.45 6.76
C GLU A 124 15.73 -1.29 7.91
N LEU A 125 14.62 -0.58 7.65
CA LEU A 125 13.64 -0.23 8.67
C LEU A 125 12.56 -1.31 8.86
N SER A 126 12.24 -2.07 7.82
CA SER A 126 11.10 -3.00 7.87
C SER A 126 11.25 -4.18 6.92
N ASN A 127 10.50 -5.26 7.21
CA ASN A 127 10.27 -6.32 6.25
C ASN A 127 9.21 -5.88 5.23
N ILE A 128 9.34 -6.32 3.97
CA ILE A 128 8.43 -5.96 2.88
C ILE A 128 6.98 -6.37 3.15
N ASP A 129 6.75 -7.51 3.79
CA ASP A 129 5.39 -7.97 4.12
C ASP A 129 4.74 -7.06 5.17
N THR A 130 5.48 -6.73 6.23
CA THR A 130 5.02 -5.80 7.29
C THR A 130 4.76 -4.40 6.73
N TRP A 131 5.71 -3.88 5.94
CA TRP A 131 5.57 -2.58 5.28
C TRP A 131 4.36 -2.53 4.37
N THR A 132 4.21 -3.54 3.50
CA THR A 132 3.08 -3.63 2.59
C THR A 132 1.76 -3.72 3.34
N SER A 133 1.68 -4.54 4.39
CA SER A 133 0.48 -4.64 5.23
C SER A 133 0.10 -3.31 5.86
N HIS A 134 1.07 -2.55 6.36
CA HIS A 134 0.83 -1.20 6.88
C HIS A 134 0.29 -0.25 5.80
N LYS A 135 0.90 -0.25 4.60
CA LYS A 135 0.45 0.57 3.47
C LYS A 135 -0.96 0.17 3.00
N VAL A 136 -1.28 -1.14 2.94
CA VAL A 136 -2.63 -1.64 2.62
C VAL A 136 -3.65 -1.12 3.62
N LYS A 137 -3.39 -1.25 4.92
CA LYS A 137 -4.27 -0.75 5.98
C LYS A 137 -4.42 0.78 5.94
N SER A 138 -3.45 1.51 5.41
CA SER A 138 -3.51 2.98 5.26
C SER A 138 -4.10 3.44 3.92
N ASN A 139 -4.43 2.53 2.99
CA ASN A 139 -5.05 2.88 1.72
C ASN A 139 -6.42 3.54 1.96
N LYS A 140 -6.62 4.73 1.37
CA LYS A 140 -7.81 5.55 1.64
C LYS A 140 -9.09 4.92 1.12
N GLU A 141 -9.05 4.33 -0.08
CA GLU A 141 -10.22 3.71 -0.71
C GLU A 141 -10.64 2.46 0.04
N LEU A 142 -9.68 1.59 0.40
CA LEU A 142 -9.94 0.42 1.22
C LEU A 142 -10.48 0.81 2.60
N LYS A 143 -9.89 1.81 3.26
CA LYS A 143 -10.41 2.32 4.54
C LYS A 143 -11.84 2.82 4.44
N SER A 144 -12.15 3.58 3.40
CA SER A 144 -13.51 4.10 3.19
C SER A 144 -14.51 2.96 2.96
N TYR A 145 -14.14 1.99 2.14
CA TYR A 145 -14.94 0.79 1.91
C TYR A 145 -15.19 0.00 3.20
N LEU A 146 -14.14 -0.29 3.96
CA LEU A 146 -14.25 -1.03 5.22
C LEU A 146 -15.09 -0.29 6.26
N ARG A 147 -14.94 1.04 6.38
CA ARG A 147 -15.78 1.88 7.26
C ARG A 147 -17.24 1.85 6.86
N PHE A 148 -17.54 1.87 5.57
CA PHE A 148 -18.91 1.75 5.07
C PHE A 148 -19.56 0.43 5.50
N HIS A 149 -18.80 -0.65 5.57
CA HIS A 149 -19.24 -1.96 6.06
C HIS A 149 -19.06 -2.14 7.58
N GLY A 150 -18.83 -1.06 8.34
CA GLY A 150 -18.73 -1.10 9.80
C GLY A 150 -17.38 -1.56 10.34
N VAL A 151 -16.38 -1.84 9.47
CA VAL A 151 -15.04 -2.27 9.90
C VAL A 151 -14.17 -1.05 10.15
N GLN A 152 -13.63 -0.93 11.36
CA GLN A 152 -12.64 0.08 11.72
C GLN A 152 -11.27 -0.55 11.91
N LEU A 153 -10.28 -0.07 11.13
CA LEU A 153 -8.88 -0.53 11.20
C LEU A 153 -8.03 0.22 12.23
N GLN A 154 -8.61 1.22 12.87
CA GLN A 154 -7.95 2.02 13.91
C GLN A 154 -8.29 1.46 15.29
N SER A 155 -7.32 1.50 16.21
CA SER A 155 -7.59 1.20 17.60
C SER A 155 -8.50 2.28 18.23
N ALA A 156 -9.25 1.92 19.28
CA ALA A 156 -10.08 2.86 20.02
C ALA A 156 -9.26 4.07 20.49
N TRP A 157 -8.02 3.86 20.93
CA TRP A 157 -7.11 4.90 21.34
C TRP A 157 -6.72 5.86 20.21
N SER A 158 -6.43 5.34 19.02
CA SER A 158 -6.16 6.15 17.83
C SER A 158 -7.37 6.99 17.42
N LEU A 159 -8.57 6.43 17.54
CA LEU A 159 -9.81 7.16 17.28
C LEU A 159 -10.02 8.29 18.27
N LEU A 160 -9.75 8.05 19.54
CA LEU A 160 -9.85 9.07 20.58
C LEU A 160 -8.83 10.20 20.37
N SER A 161 -7.59 9.87 20.00
CA SER A 161 -6.53 10.88 19.76
C SER A 161 -6.81 11.77 18.54
N GLU A 162 -7.60 11.31 17.58
CA GLU A 162 -8.04 12.10 16.43
C GLU A 162 -9.24 13.02 16.72
N GLN A 163 -9.91 12.82 17.86
CA GLN A 163 -11.06 13.64 18.23
C GLN A 163 -10.64 14.98 18.86
N SER A 164 -11.43 16.01 18.61
CA SER A 164 -11.23 17.29 19.29
C SER A 164 -11.53 17.15 20.79
N GLN A 165 -10.80 17.89 21.62
CA GLN A 165 -11.02 17.90 23.09
C GLN A 165 -12.48 18.23 23.45
N LYS A 166 -13.13 19.07 22.63
CA LYS A 166 -14.55 19.42 22.82
C LYS A 166 -15.44 18.17 22.69
N ARG A 167 -15.26 17.37 21.62
CA ARG A 167 -16.05 16.14 21.41
C ARG A 167 -15.80 15.11 22.49
N ILE A 168 -14.56 14.97 22.95
CA ILE A 168 -14.24 14.07 24.06
C ILE A 168 -14.97 14.49 25.34
N LYS A 169 -14.96 15.79 25.67
CA LYS A 169 -15.68 16.31 26.82
C LYS A 169 -17.20 16.14 26.71
N GLU A 170 -17.78 16.42 25.56
CA GLU A 170 -19.21 16.20 25.30
C GLU A 170 -19.62 14.73 25.45
N ALA A 171 -18.84 13.82 24.88
CA ALA A 171 -19.06 12.39 25.03
C ALA A 171 -18.93 11.92 26.49
N TRP A 172 -17.94 12.46 27.21
CA TRP A 172 -17.76 12.16 28.61
C TRP A 172 -18.92 12.62 29.48
N LEU A 173 -19.47 13.82 29.21
CA LEU A 173 -20.63 14.34 29.92
C LEU A 173 -21.92 13.56 29.65
N LEU A 174 -22.04 12.97 28.42
CA LEU A 174 -23.23 12.19 28.02
C LEU A 174 -23.19 10.74 28.50
N TYR A 175 -22.01 10.13 28.51
CA TYR A 175 -21.83 8.69 28.67
C TYR A 175 -20.81 8.30 29.76
N GLY A 176 -20.12 9.29 30.33
CA GLY A 176 -19.18 9.04 31.41
C GLY A 176 -19.95 8.67 32.70
N ASP A 177 -19.51 7.55 33.29
CA ASP A 177 -20.09 7.06 34.52
C ASP A 177 -19.73 8.01 35.66
N SER A 178 -20.73 8.64 36.31
CA SER A 178 -20.55 9.56 37.42
C SER A 178 -20.06 8.92 38.71
N SER A 179 -19.74 7.62 38.67
CA SER A 179 -19.27 6.84 39.80
C SER A 179 -17.74 6.84 40.00
N ILE A 180 -16.98 7.55 39.15
CA ILE A 180 -15.54 7.76 39.32
C ILE A 180 -15.30 9.21 39.81
N THR A 181 -15.54 9.44 41.08
CA THR A 181 -15.04 10.60 41.84
C THR A 181 -14.09 10.10 42.90
#